data_c5ed1c04b50fb6bd0a32b286b6ac1b41
#
_entry.id   c5ed1c04b50fb6bd0a32b286b6ac1b41
#
_cell.length_a   1.000
_cell.length_b   1.000
_cell.length_c   1.000
_cell.angle_alpha   90.00
_cell.angle_beta   90.00
_cell.angle_gamma   90.00
#
_symmetry.space_group_name_H-M   'P 1'
#
loop_
_entity.id
_entity.type
_entity.pdbx_description
1 polymer ?
#
loop_
_entity_poly.entity_id
_entity_poly.type
_entity_poly.pdbx_seq_one_letter_code
_entity_poly.pdbx_strand_id
1 'polypeptide(L)'
;MVTGEKRKVKIAIGSGLKNGPVYVWKSNEKEQFSKQRTLRVHNHSIDIELDSNSIYTFTSTTGQTKGTFGAPPASKRFPFPYAENFDNYVAGETPKYFSDQKGTFETCKSPKGGLCLAQVIPEQGILWGDNWLLKPHTLFGDMNWQDFAIEGDVFITGGDVEIGGRYADRNKLGLRWILTHDGRWQLNWQYATLASGQIEQFKPAVWHHLRLEMKGDQITGFVDGNKLTTISNNSGLRGMAFIASTYDRNLFDNIRIGPVSPQ
;
A
#
# COMPACT_ATOMS: atom_id res chain seq x y z
N MET A 1 -13.60 -19.10 -1.25
CA MET A 1 -12.17 -19.53 -1.38
C MET A 1 -11.94 -20.73 -0.49
N VAL A 2 -11.22 -21.73 -0.96
CA VAL A 2 -10.84 -22.94 -0.22
C VAL A 2 -9.38 -22.80 0.18
N THR A 3 -9.11 -22.77 1.48
CA THR A 3 -7.76 -22.79 2.04
C THR A 3 -7.52 -24.13 2.75
N GLY A 4 -6.28 -24.57 2.82
CA GLY A 4 -5.94 -25.86 3.45
C GLY A 4 -6.10 -27.04 2.50
N GLU A 5 -6.59 -28.16 2.99
CA GLU A 5 -6.64 -29.41 2.22
C GLU A 5 -7.87 -29.51 1.30
N LYS A 6 -7.76 -30.40 0.30
CA LYS A 6 -8.86 -30.81 -0.56
C LYS A 6 -9.99 -31.42 0.27
N ARG A 7 -11.24 -31.03 0.00
CA ARG A 7 -12.39 -31.51 0.79
C ARG A 7 -13.63 -31.76 -0.04
N LYS A 8 -14.40 -32.77 0.35
CA LYS A 8 -15.74 -33.02 -0.15
C LYS A 8 -16.74 -32.17 0.64
N VAL A 9 -17.60 -31.45 -0.08
CA VAL A 9 -18.64 -30.61 0.53
C VAL A 9 -20.00 -30.90 -0.10
N LYS A 10 -21.03 -30.79 0.71
CA LYS A 10 -22.42 -30.80 0.28
C LYS A 10 -22.97 -29.39 0.41
N ILE A 11 -23.39 -28.79 -0.71
CA ILE A 11 -23.93 -27.43 -0.74
C ILE A 11 -25.44 -27.51 -0.85
N ALA A 12 -26.15 -26.98 0.13
CA ALA A 12 -27.59 -26.86 0.11
C ALA A 12 -28.02 -25.73 -0.83
N ILE A 13 -29.04 -26.00 -1.66
CA ILE A 13 -29.64 -25.02 -2.56
C ILE A 13 -30.91 -24.50 -1.89
N GLY A 14 -30.89 -23.25 -1.47
CA GLY A 14 -32.02 -22.60 -0.78
C GLY A 14 -33.21 -22.33 -1.70
N SER A 15 -34.34 -22.01 -1.08
CA SER A 15 -35.58 -21.61 -1.79
C SER A 15 -35.31 -20.33 -2.61
N GLY A 16 -35.79 -20.30 -3.84
CA GLY A 16 -35.56 -19.17 -4.77
C GLY A 16 -34.52 -19.42 -5.86
N LEU A 17 -33.71 -20.47 -5.73
CA LEU A 17 -32.90 -20.99 -6.83
C LEU A 17 -33.59 -22.13 -7.55
N LYS A 18 -33.59 -22.11 -8.90
CA LYS A 18 -34.19 -23.19 -9.70
C LYS A 18 -33.43 -24.50 -9.50
N ASN A 19 -34.15 -25.60 -9.36
CA ASN A 19 -33.61 -26.97 -9.38
C ASN A 19 -33.13 -27.34 -10.81
N GLY A 20 -32.12 -26.62 -11.29
CA GLY A 20 -31.54 -26.79 -12.62
C GLY A 20 -30.06 -27.21 -12.54
N PRO A 21 -29.43 -27.30 -13.71
CA PRO A 21 -27.98 -27.54 -13.73
C PRO A 21 -27.23 -26.41 -13.03
N VAL A 22 -26.20 -26.77 -12.26
CA VAL A 22 -25.28 -25.83 -11.65
C VAL A 22 -23.98 -25.87 -12.43
N TYR A 23 -23.61 -24.74 -12.99
CA TYR A 23 -22.35 -24.56 -13.69
C TYR A 23 -21.28 -24.12 -12.70
N VAL A 24 -20.10 -24.72 -12.81
CA VAL A 24 -19.01 -24.52 -11.86
C VAL A 24 -17.79 -23.97 -12.61
N TRP A 25 -17.20 -22.94 -12.04
CA TRP A 25 -15.96 -22.33 -12.51
C TRP A 25 -14.93 -22.37 -11.40
N LYS A 26 -13.67 -22.61 -11.76
CA LYS A 26 -12.57 -22.70 -10.82
C LYS A 26 -11.44 -21.78 -11.23
N SER A 27 -10.81 -21.15 -10.24
CA SER A 27 -9.57 -20.40 -10.40
C SER A 27 -8.60 -20.76 -9.30
N ASN A 28 -7.33 -20.94 -9.65
CA ASN A 28 -6.22 -21.12 -8.73
C ASN A 28 -4.91 -20.64 -9.41
N GLU A 29 -3.77 -20.96 -8.83
CA GLU A 29 -2.47 -20.60 -9.38
C GLU A 29 -2.23 -21.14 -10.81
N LYS A 30 -2.79 -22.29 -11.17
CA LYS A 30 -2.53 -22.98 -12.43
C LYS A 30 -3.60 -22.71 -13.50
N GLU A 31 -4.80 -22.40 -13.09
CA GLU A 31 -5.93 -22.19 -14.00
C GLU A 31 -6.79 -21.01 -13.54
N GLN A 32 -7.31 -20.24 -14.49
CA GLN A 32 -8.14 -19.08 -14.21
C GLN A 32 -9.46 -19.21 -14.93
N PHE A 33 -10.58 -19.07 -14.18
CA PHE A 33 -11.95 -19.12 -14.67
C PHE A 33 -12.18 -20.32 -15.62
N SER A 34 -11.78 -21.47 -15.18
CA SER A 34 -11.85 -22.73 -15.91
C SER A 34 -13.17 -23.40 -15.63
N LYS A 35 -13.97 -23.69 -16.69
CA LYS A 35 -15.25 -24.34 -16.54
C LYS A 35 -15.02 -25.79 -16.11
N GLN A 36 -15.65 -26.16 -15.01
CA GLN A 36 -15.67 -27.52 -14.48
C GLN A 36 -16.88 -28.28 -14.97
N ARG A 37 -17.02 -29.58 -14.58
CA ARG A 37 -18.20 -30.35 -14.88
C ARG A 37 -19.48 -29.68 -14.36
N THR A 38 -20.56 -29.74 -15.13
CA THR A 38 -21.88 -29.30 -14.67
C THR A 38 -22.40 -30.26 -13.61
N LEU A 39 -22.90 -29.70 -12.51
CA LEU A 39 -23.52 -30.50 -11.44
C LEU A 39 -25.04 -30.52 -11.59
N ARG A 40 -25.65 -31.59 -11.13
CA ARG A 40 -27.12 -31.70 -11.03
C ARG A 40 -27.52 -31.57 -9.56
N VAL A 41 -28.59 -30.84 -9.32
CA VAL A 41 -29.18 -30.73 -7.98
C VAL A 41 -29.95 -32.01 -7.65
N HIS A 42 -29.64 -32.63 -6.53
CA HIS A 42 -30.36 -33.76 -5.98
C HIS A 42 -30.81 -33.43 -4.56
N ASN A 43 -32.10 -33.59 -4.28
CA ASN A 43 -32.66 -33.29 -2.95
C ASN A 43 -32.22 -31.92 -2.42
N HIS A 44 -32.38 -30.87 -3.24
CA HIS A 44 -32.00 -29.50 -2.94
C HIS A 44 -30.51 -29.34 -2.52
N SER A 45 -29.63 -30.20 -3.03
CA SER A 45 -28.19 -30.11 -2.76
C SER A 45 -27.34 -30.56 -3.93
N ILE A 46 -26.07 -30.14 -3.92
CA ILE A 46 -25.00 -30.62 -4.80
C ILE A 46 -23.84 -31.13 -3.98
N ASP A 47 -23.20 -32.20 -4.42
CA ASP A 47 -21.99 -32.75 -3.84
C ASP A 47 -20.80 -32.43 -4.76
N ILE A 48 -19.74 -31.85 -4.22
CA ILE A 48 -18.54 -31.51 -4.97
C ILE A 48 -17.29 -31.68 -4.10
N GLU A 49 -16.22 -32.08 -4.75
CA GLU A 49 -14.89 -32.07 -4.16
C GLU A 49 -14.17 -30.76 -4.54
N LEU A 50 -13.71 -30.01 -3.57
CA LEU A 50 -13.05 -28.74 -3.73
C LEU A 50 -11.54 -28.90 -3.49
N ASP A 51 -10.74 -28.48 -4.47
CA ASP A 51 -9.29 -28.49 -4.35
C ASP A 51 -8.82 -27.36 -3.41
N SER A 52 -7.67 -27.57 -2.75
CA SER A 52 -7.02 -26.56 -1.94
C SER A 52 -6.61 -25.32 -2.77
N ASN A 53 -6.46 -24.19 -2.10
CA ASN A 53 -5.97 -22.94 -2.69
C ASN A 53 -6.71 -22.52 -3.97
N SER A 54 -8.03 -22.74 -3.97
CA SER A 54 -8.87 -22.51 -5.15
C SER A 54 -10.10 -21.66 -4.80
N ILE A 55 -10.55 -20.90 -5.79
CA ILE A 55 -11.81 -20.14 -5.78
C ILE A 55 -12.78 -20.84 -6.69
N TYR A 56 -14.00 -21.09 -6.22
CA TYR A 56 -15.08 -21.67 -6.99
C TYR A 56 -16.24 -20.70 -7.09
N THR A 57 -16.82 -20.64 -8.30
CA THR A 57 -18.08 -19.94 -8.57
C THR A 57 -19.12 -20.95 -9.02
N PHE A 58 -20.29 -20.90 -8.40
CA PHE A 58 -21.45 -21.73 -8.74
C PHE A 58 -22.54 -20.82 -9.31
N THR A 59 -23.10 -21.19 -10.48
CA THR A 59 -24.13 -20.37 -11.13
C THR A 59 -25.18 -21.25 -11.82
N SER A 60 -26.42 -20.77 -11.87
CA SER A 60 -27.50 -21.37 -12.62
C SER A 60 -27.61 -20.87 -14.07
N THR A 61 -26.75 -19.92 -14.46
CA THR A 61 -26.71 -19.31 -15.80
C THR A 61 -25.52 -19.80 -16.60
N THR A 62 -25.57 -19.68 -17.92
CA THR A 62 -24.48 -19.95 -18.86
C THR A 62 -24.03 -18.66 -19.55
N GLY A 63 -22.98 -18.76 -20.33
CA GLY A 63 -22.48 -17.63 -21.13
C GLY A 63 -21.34 -16.84 -20.46
N GLN A 64 -20.98 -17.17 -19.23
CA GLN A 64 -19.79 -16.58 -18.61
C GLN A 64 -18.55 -17.07 -19.34
N THR A 65 -17.69 -16.16 -19.69
CA THR A 65 -16.39 -16.44 -20.31
C THR A 65 -15.30 -15.64 -19.64
N LYS A 66 -14.11 -16.21 -19.59
CA LYS A 66 -12.93 -15.42 -19.29
C LYS A 66 -12.75 -14.41 -20.44
N GLY A 67 -12.50 -13.14 -20.11
CA GLY A 67 -12.12 -12.16 -21.12
C GLY A 67 -10.84 -12.55 -21.86
N THR A 68 -10.53 -11.87 -22.93
CA THR A 68 -9.35 -12.10 -23.78
C THR A 68 -8.05 -11.53 -23.21
N PHE A 69 -8.01 -11.29 -21.92
CA PHE A 69 -6.81 -10.81 -21.23
C PHE A 69 -5.73 -11.89 -21.18
N GLY A 70 -4.48 -11.48 -21.41
CA GLY A 70 -3.31 -12.34 -21.21
C GLY A 70 -3.19 -12.84 -19.76
N ALA A 71 -2.33 -13.81 -19.55
CA ALA A 71 -2.00 -14.23 -18.19
C ALA A 71 -1.39 -13.06 -17.42
N PRO A 72 -1.65 -12.93 -16.12
CA PRO A 72 -0.95 -11.96 -15.29
C PRO A 72 0.58 -12.12 -15.45
N PRO A 73 1.34 -11.04 -15.45
CA PRO A 73 2.79 -11.16 -15.48
C PRO A 73 3.29 -11.98 -14.29
N ALA A 74 4.38 -12.69 -14.50
CA ALA A 74 5.02 -13.45 -13.42
C ALA A 74 5.38 -12.51 -12.25
N SER A 75 5.17 -12.98 -11.02
CA SER A 75 5.56 -12.25 -9.83
C SER A 75 7.08 -11.99 -9.85
N LYS A 76 7.47 -10.76 -9.55
CA LYS A 76 8.87 -10.34 -9.45
C LYS A 76 9.07 -9.66 -8.09
N ARG A 77 10.30 -9.73 -7.58
CA ARG A 77 10.66 -8.92 -6.40
C ARG A 77 10.58 -7.45 -6.74
N PHE A 78 10.21 -6.65 -5.76
CA PHE A 78 10.28 -5.20 -5.88
C PHE A 78 11.72 -4.77 -6.19
N PRO A 79 11.95 -3.82 -7.13
CA PRO A 79 13.29 -3.34 -7.44
C PRO A 79 13.94 -2.69 -6.21
N PHE A 80 15.20 -3.03 -5.94
CA PHE A 80 15.97 -2.42 -4.87
C PHE A 80 17.44 -2.28 -5.32
N PRO A 81 18.02 -1.06 -5.31
CA PRO A 81 17.40 0.22 -4.96
C PRO A 81 16.29 0.63 -5.93
N TYR A 82 15.42 1.55 -5.50
CA TYR A 82 14.32 2.09 -6.28
C TYR A 82 14.36 3.61 -6.27
N ALA A 83 14.01 4.22 -7.40
CA ALA A 83 13.85 5.67 -7.53
C ALA A 83 12.67 6.00 -8.43
N GLU A 84 11.90 7.03 -8.08
CA GLU A 84 10.73 7.50 -8.82
C GLU A 84 10.67 9.04 -8.76
N ASN A 85 10.65 9.67 -9.93
CA ASN A 85 10.52 11.12 -10.11
C ASN A 85 9.21 11.53 -10.78
N PHE A 86 8.32 10.57 -11.02
CA PHE A 86 6.99 10.73 -11.60
C PHE A 86 6.90 11.32 -13.01
N ASP A 87 7.98 11.71 -13.66
CA ASP A 87 7.98 12.38 -14.96
C ASP A 87 7.55 11.50 -16.14
N ASN A 88 7.53 10.18 -15.96
CA ASN A 88 7.14 9.23 -17.00
C ASN A 88 5.64 8.90 -17.02
N TYR A 89 4.83 9.57 -16.20
CA TYR A 89 3.38 9.36 -16.09
C TYR A 89 2.61 10.48 -16.81
N VAL A 90 1.30 10.30 -16.89
CA VAL A 90 0.34 11.35 -17.23
C VAL A 90 -0.29 11.86 -15.93
N ALA A 91 -0.57 13.16 -15.85
CA ALA A 91 -1.22 13.72 -14.67
C ALA A 91 -2.58 13.04 -14.40
N GLY A 92 -2.83 12.67 -13.14
CA GLY A 92 -4.00 11.93 -12.71
C GLY A 92 -3.80 10.41 -12.66
N GLU A 93 -2.60 9.90 -12.94
CA GLU A 93 -2.31 8.47 -12.81
C GLU A 93 -1.79 8.10 -11.41
N THR A 94 -2.18 6.92 -10.94
CA THR A 94 -1.54 6.31 -9.76
C THR A 94 -0.22 5.68 -10.20
N PRO A 95 0.91 6.04 -9.57
CA PRO A 95 2.20 5.50 -9.98
C PRO A 95 2.30 3.99 -9.77
N LYS A 96 3.07 3.34 -10.62
CA LYS A 96 3.38 1.93 -10.48
C LYS A 96 4.03 1.65 -9.13
N TYR A 97 3.64 0.56 -8.50
CA TYR A 97 4.12 0.08 -7.20
C TYR A 97 3.56 0.82 -5.97
N PHE A 98 2.89 1.93 -6.14
CA PHE A 98 2.22 2.62 -5.03
C PHE A 98 0.84 1.99 -4.78
N SER A 99 0.52 1.75 -3.52
CA SER A 99 -0.72 1.10 -3.09
C SER A 99 -1.39 1.94 -2.02
N ASP A 100 -2.38 2.72 -2.41
CA ASP A 100 -3.11 3.60 -1.51
C ASP A 100 -3.90 2.80 -0.47
N GLN A 101 -3.69 3.13 0.79
CA GLN A 101 -4.39 2.50 1.91
C GLN A 101 -5.48 3.43 2.47
N LYS A 102 -5.27 4.72 2.36
CA LYS A 102 -6.23 5.77 2.69
C LYS A 102 -5.91 7.02 1.88
N GLY A 103 -6.94 7.77 1.45
CA GLY A 103 -6.77 8.87 0.51
C GLY A 103 -6.54 8.36 -0.91
N THR A 104 -6.06 9.22 -1.76
CA THR A 104 -5.69 8.89 -3.15
C THR A 104 -4.45 9.69 -3.52
N PHE A 105 -3.46 9.01 -4.06
CA PHE A 105 -2.19 9.60 -4.49
C PHE A 105 -2.10 9.51 -6.01
N GLU A 106 -2.07 10.68 -6.65
CA GLU A 106 -2.03 10.81 -8.11
C GLU A 106 -0.91 11.75 -8.55
N THR A 107 -0.39 11.50 -9.74
CA THR A 107 0.56 12.39 -10.37
C THR A 107 -0.09 13.71 -10.75
N CYS A 108 0.60 14.81 -10.56
CA CYS A 108 0.15 16.14 -10.92
C CYS A 108 1.32 17.01 -11.39
N LYS A 109 1.00 18.20 -11.95
CA LYS A 109 2.04 19.15 -12.34
C LYS A 109 2.80 19.67 -11.13
N SER A 110 4.13 19.60 -11.19
CA SER A 110 5.02 20.12 -10.16
C SER A 110 5.21 21.64 -10.33
N PRO A 111 5.24 22.42 -9.23
CA PRO A 111 5.57 23.86 -9.28
C PRO A 111 6.95 24.17 -9.87
N LYS A 112 7.89 23.23 -9.83
CA LYS A 112 9.25 23.37 -10.39
C LYS A 112 9.39 22.84 -11.82
N GLY A 113 8.27 22.42 -12.45
CA GLY A 113 8.25 21.74 -13.77
C GLY A 113 8.25 20.23 -13.64
N GLY A 114 7.83 19.52 -14.69
CA GLY A 114 7.62 18.08 -14.67
C GLY A 114 6.36 17.66 -13.89
N LEU A 115 6.37 16.44 -13.41
CA LEU A 115 5.30 15.89 -12.57
C LEU A 115 5.83 15.60 -11.16
N CYS A 116 4.91 15.51 -10.21
CA CYS A 116 5.12 15.09 -8.83
C CYS A 116 3.91 14.30 -8.37
N LEU A 117 3.95 13.72 -7.20
CA LEU A 117 2.84 13.00 -6.59
C LEU A 117 2.11 13.89 -5.58
N ALA A 118 0.79 13.89 -5.59
CA ALA A 118 -0.04 14.60 -4.61
C ALA A 118 -1.06 13.68 -3.96
N GLN A 119 -1.34 13.91 -2.70
CA GLN A 119 -2.57 13.41 -2.08
C GLN A 119 -3.71 14.33 -2.53
N VAL A 120 -4.69 13.81 -3.30
CA VAL A 120 -5.67 14.63 -4.03
C VAL A 120 -7.04 14.75 -3.37
N ILE A 121 -7.35 13.91 -2.37
CA ILE A 121 -8.62 14.00 -1.63
C ILE A 121 -8.57 15.20 -0.67
N PRO A 122 -9.50 16.18 -0.77
CA PRO A 122 -9.41 17.43 -0.02
C PRO A 122 -9.89 17.34 1.44
N GLU A 123 -10.61 16.28 1.77
CA GLU A 123 -11.20 16.11 3.11
C GLU A 123 -11.36 14.62 3.47
N GLN A 124 -11.50 14.36 4.74
CA GLN A 124 -11.71 13.02 5.23
C GLN A 124 -13.07 12.47 4.79
N GLY A 125 -13.06 11.35 4.08
CA GLY A 125 -14.27 10.64 3.68
C GLY A 125 -14.97 9.96 4.85
N ILE A 126 -16.07 9.25 4.54
CA ILE A 126 -16.82 8.46 5.52
C ILE A 126 -15.92 7.39 6.12
N LEU A 127 -15.86 7.32 7.44
CA LEU A 127 -15.07 6.34 8.16
C LEU A 127 -15.88 5.06 8.40
N TRP A 128 -15.28 3.94 8.03
CA TRP A 128 -15.78 2.61 8.32
C TRP A 128 -14.85 1.96 9.38
N GLY A 129 -15.32 1.91 10.64
CA GLY A 129 -14.55 1.33 11.74
C GLY A 129 -13.43 2.24 12.29
N ASP A 130 -12.39 1.66 12.86
CA ASP A 130 -11.37 2.34 13.67
C ASP A 130 -10.26 3.06 12.88
N ASN A 131 -10.47 3.33 11.59
CA ASN A 131 -9.46 3.93 10.70
C ASN A 131 -9.32 5.46 10.84
N TRP A 132 -9.96 6.08 11.81
CA TRP A 132 -9.96 7.53 12.00
C TRP A 132 -8.58 8.11 12.36
N LEU A 133 -7.70 7.30 12.98
CA LEU A 133 -6.33 7.70 13.33
C LEU A 133 -5.36 7.70 12.15
N LEU A 134 -5.68 6.99 11.06
CA LEU A 134 -4.79 6.88 9.91
C LEU A 134 -4.94 8.12 9.02
N LYS A 135 -3.85 8.78 8.71
CA LYS A 135 -3.76 9.78 7.64
C LYS A 135 -3.80 9.11 6.27
N PRO A 136 -4.14 9.87 5.20
CA PRO A 136 -3.89 9.41 3.84
C PRO A 136 -2.45 8.92 3.68
N HIS A 137 -2.29 7.69 3.17
CA HIS A 137 -0.96 7.12 2.95
C HIS A 137 -0.97 6.08 1.85
N THR A 138 0.16 5.94 1.18
CA THR A 138 0.41 4.96 0.14
C THR A 138 1.66 4.15 0.47
N LEU A 139 1.60 2.83 0.23
CA LEU A 139 2.66 1.89 0.54
C LEU A 139 3.39 1.48 -0.73
N PHE A 140 4.68 1.17 -0.60
CA PHE A 140 5.49 0.57 -1.65
C PHE A 140 6.66 -0.20 -1.08
N GLY A 141 7.14 -1.21 -1.80
CA GLY A 141 8.28 -2.00 -1.37
C GLY A 141 7.98 -3.44 -1.01
N ASP A 142 8.77 -4.01 -0.11
CA ASP A 142 8.69 -5.41 0.30
C ASP A 142 8.56 -5.52 1.83
N MET A 143 7.70 -6.42 2.28
CA MET A 143 7.44 -6.70 3.71
C MET A 143 8.66 -7.23 4.46
N ASN A 144 9.69 -7.69 3.75
CA ASN A 144 10.90 -8.24 4.35
C ASN A 144 12.05 -7.25 4.46
N TRP A 145 11.88 -6.00 4.02
CA TRP A 145 12.92 -5.00 4.16
C TRP A 145 13.18 -4.66 5.63
N GLN A 146 14.44 -4.64 5.99
CA GLN A 146 14.91 -4.36 7.36
C GLN A 146 15.73 -3.07 7.42
N ASP A 147 16.88 -3.10 6.76
CA ASP A 147 17.85 -2.02 6.74
C ASP A 147 17.79 -1.29 5.41
N PHE A 148 17.21 -0.11 5.44
CA PHE A 148 17.11 0.72 4.24
C PHE A 148 16.96 2.20 4.63
N ALA A 149 17.23 3.07 3.67
CA ALA A 149 16.88 4.48 3.73
C ALA A 149 15.73 4.76 2.76
N ILE A 150 14.80 5.61 3.19
CA ILE A 150 13.81 6.25 2.34
C ILE A 150 14.09 7.74 2.32
N GLU A 151 14.04 8.35 1.16
CA GLU A 151 14.18 9.80 1.00
C GLU A 151 13.27 10.33 -0.10
N GLY A 152 12.99 11.62 -0.07
CA GLY A 152 12.22 12.29 -1.10
C GLY A 152 12.05 13.76 -0.84
N ASP A 153 11.73 14.49 -1.90
CA ASP A 153 11.40 15.90 -1.82
C ASP A 153 9.92 16.06 -1.46
N VAL A 154 9.62 17.01 -0.59
CA VAL A 154 8.26 17.32 -0.14
C VAL A 154 8.00 18.83 -0.28
N PHE A 155 6.78 19.18 -0.68
CA PHE A 155 6.30 20.56 -0.71
C PHE A 155 5.03 20.63 0.16
N ILE A 156 5.13 21.33 1.28
CA ILE A 156 4.11 21.31 2.32
C ILE A 156 3.23 22.56 2.20
N THR A 157 2.00 22.38 1.73
CA THR A 157 1.01 23.47 1.58
C THR A 157 0.22 23.70 2.87
N GLY A 158 0.13 22.69 3.72
CA GLY A 158 -0.55 22.74 5.01
C GLY A 158 -0.38 21.44 5.78
N GLY A 159 -0.77 21.44 7.06
CA GLY A 159 -0.70 20.27 7.92
C GLY A 159 0.69 19.66 8.00
N ASP A 160 0.84 18.42 7.58
CA ASP A 160 2.12 17.71 7.60
C ASP A 160 2.26 16.67 6.48
N VAL A 161 3.49 16.24 6.28
CA VAL A 161 3.90 15.12 5.44
C VAL A 161 4.70 14.11 6.24
N GLU A 162 4.69 12.87 5.78
CA GLU A 162 5.46 11.79 6.40
C GLU A 162 6.14 10.95 5.32
N ILE A 163 7.38 10.55 5.61
CA ILE A 163 8.02 9.40 4.98
C ILE A 163 8.28 8.36 6.07
N GLY A 164 8.20 7.09 5.72
CA GLY A 164 8.38 6.08 6.75
C GLY A 164 8.73 4.70 6.23
N GLY A 165 8.99 3.81 7.15
CA GLY A 165 9.35 2.45 6.83
C GLY A 165 9.03 1.46 7.93
N ARG A 166 9.27 0.18 7.61
CA ARG A 166 8.94 -0.95 8.48
C ARG A 166 7.44 -1.03 8.80
N TYR A 167 6.61 -0.58 7.85
CA TYR A 167 5.16 -0.74 7.91
C TYR A 167 4.80 -2.20 7.68
N ALA A 168 4.13 -2.82 8.64
CA ALA A 168 3.76 -4.24 8.56
C ALA A 168 2.26 -4.45 8.30
N ASP A 169 1.40 -3.70 8.95
CA ASP A 169 -0.05 -3.69 8.76
C ASP A 169 -0.67 -2.43 9.37
N ARG A 170 -2.00 -2.24 9.20
CA ARG A 170 -2.72 -1.06 9.71
C ARG A 170 -2.60 -0.83 11.23
N ASN A 171 -2.21 -1.84 12.01
CA ASN A 171 -1.96 -1.74 13.44
C ASN A 171 -0.47 -1.63 13.76
N LYS A 172 0.39 -1.71 12.73
CA LYS A 172 1.85 -1.68 12.83
C LYS A 172 2.40 -0.72 11.77
N LEU A 173 2.13 0.57 11.96
CA LEU A 173 2.44 1.65 11.03
C LEU A 173 3.96 1.87 10.83
N GLY A 174 4.81 1.21 11.61
CA GLY A 174 6.25 1.34 11.50
C GLY A 174 6.79 2.66 12.04
N LEU A 175 7.95 3.05 11.51
CA LEU A 175 8.65 4.28 11.82
C LEU A 175 8.15 5.40 10.90
N ARG A 176 7.86 6.56 11.48
CA ARG A 176 7.25 7.70 10.82
C ARG A 176 8.12 8.94 11.05
N TRP A 177 8.68 9.47 9.98
CA TRP A 177 9.42 10.74 9.97
C TRP A 177 8.51 11.82 9.44
N ILE A 178 8.09 12.72 10.31
CA ILE A 178 7.02 13.70 10.11
C ILE A 178 7.62 15.09 10.07
N LEU A 179 7.21 15.90 9.09
CA LEU A 179 7.51 17.32 9.01
C LEU A 179 6.23 18.11 8.82
N THR A 180 5.99 19.08 9.69
CA THR A 180 4.81 19.94 9.64
C THR A 180 5.08 21.22 8.86
N HIS A 181 4.02 21.87 8.38
CA HIS A 181 4.08 23.15 7.66
C HIS A 181 4.76 24.28 8.43
N ASP A 182 4.75 24.24 9.75
CA ASP A 182 5.45 25.23 10.63
C ASP A 182 6.87 24.81 11.03
N GLY A 183 7.40 23.72 10.44
CA GLY A 183 8.76 23.26 10.66
C GLY A 183 8.98 22.41 11.90
N ARG A 184 7.93 22.02 12.61
CA ARG A 184 8.04 20.98 13.64
C ARG A 184 8.32 19.64 13.00
N TRP A 185 9.20 18.84 13.59
CA TRP A 185 9.48 17.50 13.15
C TRP A 185 9.27 16.50 14.29
N GLN A 186 8.89 15.27 13.92
CA GLN A 186 8.72 14.16 14.85
C GLN A 186 9.23 12.86 14.23
N LEU A 187 9.88 12.06 15.04
CA LEU A 187 10.16 10.66 14.75
C LEU A 187 9.26 9.82 15.67
N ASN A 188 8.35 9.10 15.05
CA ASN A 188 7.38 8.29 15.78
C ASN A 188 7.56 6.80 15.49
N TRP A 189 7.33 5.95 16.48
CA TRP A 189 7.00 4.56 16.31
C TRP A 189 5.49 4.40 16.47
N GLN A 190 4.82 4.05 15.38
CA GLN A 190 3.35 4.04 15.33
C GLN A 190 2.78 5.41 15.76
N TYR A 191 2.12 5.48 16.92
CA TYR A 191 1.55 6.72 17.48
C TYR A 191 2.41 7.34 18.59
N ALA A 192 3.44 6.63 19.05
CA ALA A 192 4.32 7.12 20.10
C ALA A 192 5.44 7.98 19.52
N THR A 193 5.58 9.20 20.01
CA THR A 193 6.70 10.10 19.66
C THR A 193 7.96 9.65 20.39
N LEU A 194 9.01 9.35 19.63
CA LEU A 194 10.32 8.93 20.13
C LEU A 194 11.28 10.12 20.22
N ALA A 195 11.18 11.05 19.29
CA ALA A 195 11.93 12.30 19.28
C ALA A 195 11.15 13.38 18.54
N SER A 196 11.35 14.64 18.89
CA SER A 196 10.74 15.79 18.23
C SER A 196 11.58 17.05 18.39
N GLY A 197 11.32 18.04 17.54
CA GLY A 197 11.97 19.34 17.62
C GLY A 197 11.37 20.34 16.64
N GLN A 198 12.03 21.47 16.51
CA GLN A 198 11.67 22.59 15.65
C GLN A 198 12.85 22.96 14.78
N ILE A 199 12.60 23.24 13.51
CA ILE A 199 13.60 23.80 12.60
C ILE A 199 13.50 25.33 12.70
N GLU A 200 14.59 25.95 13.11
CA GLU A 200 14.66 27.39 13.17
C GLU A 200 14.55 28.02 11.78
N GLN A 201 13.78 29.10 11.67
CA GLN A 201 13.55 29.82 10.41
C GLN A 201 13.07 28.96 9.25
N PHE A 202 12.29 27.93 9.54
CA PHE A 202 11.68 27.05 8.52
C PHE A 202 10.87 27.88 7.52
N LYS A 203 11.01 27.58 6.23
CA LYS A 203 10.26 28.25 5.16
C LYS A 203 9.18 27.32 4.65
N PRO A 204 7.89 27.56 4.91
CA PRO A 204 6.83 26.76 4.33
C PRO A 204 6.69 27.01 2.82
N ALA A 205 5.96 26.11 2.14
CA ALA A 205 5.65 26.20 0.71
C ALA A 205 6.90 26.35 -0.20
N VAL A 206 7.98 25.70 0.18
CA VAL A 206 9.15 25.42 -0.67
C VAL A 206 9.46 23.92 -0.60
N TRP A 207 10.25 23.45 -1.54
CA TRP A 207 10.68 22.05 -1.52
C TRP A 207 11.71 21.82 -0.41
N HIS A 208 11.47 20.79 0.40
CA HIS A 208 12.38 20.29 1.42
C HIS A 208 12.73 18.85 1.12
N HIS A 209 13.93 18.42 1.45
CA HIS A 209 14.35 17.03 1.28
C HIS A 209 14.29 16.30 2.61
N LEU A 210 13.48 15.28 2.69
CA LEU A 210 13.39 14.39 3.85
C LEU A 210 14.19 13.12 3.61
N ARG A 211 14.87 12.61 4.65
CA ARG A 211 15.51 11.29 4.64
C ARG A 211 15.36 10.63 6.00
N LEU A 212 15.00 9.35 5.98
CA LEU A 212 14.93 8.48 7.15
C LEU A 212 15.80 7.25 6.89
N GLU A 213 16.79 7.03 7.74
CA GLU A 213 17.65 5.84 7.71
C GLU A 213 17.28 4.88 8.83
N MET A 214 17.18 3.60 8.49
CA MET A 214 16.87 2.51 9.42
C MET A 214 17.93 1.42 9.26
N LYS A 215 18.82 1.28 10.26
CA LYS A 215 19.90 0.28 10.27
C LYS A 215 19.93 -0.44 11.62
N GLY A 216 19.50 -1.70 11.62
CA GLY A 216 19.26 -2.42 12.86
C GLY A 216 18.27 -1.67 13.75
N ASP A 217 18.68 -1.33 14.95
CA ASP A 217 17.94 -0.50 15.90
C ASP A 217 18.22 1.00 15.78
N GLN A 218 19.22 1.40 14.99
CA GLN A 218 19.57 2.81 14.80
C GLN A 218 18.69 3.45 13.74
N ILE A 219 18.00 4.52 14.14
CA ILE A 219 17.07 5.27 13.31
C ILE A 219 17.52 6.71 13.27
N THR A 220 17.79 7.24 12.09
CA THR A 220 18.28 8.60 11.90
C THR A 220 17.38 9.38 10.94
N GLY A 221 16.95 10.56 11.37
CA GLY A 221 16.11 11.47 10.57
C GLY A 221 16.88 12.72 10.15
N PHE A 222 16.67 13.11 8.87
CA PHE A 222 17.30 14.28 8.25
C PHE A 222 16.25 15.16 7.57
N VAL A 223 16.50 16.46 7.56
CA VAL A 223 15.79 17.44 6.72
C VAL A 223 16.85 18.33 6.05
N ASP A 224 16.74 18.49 4.74
CA ASP A 224 17.65 19.29 3.92
C ASP A 224 19.14 18.96 4.15
N GLY A 225 19.44 17.66 4.27
CA GLY A 225 20.78 17.13 4.55
C GLY A 225 21.25 17.29 5.99
N ASN A 226 20.54 18.04 6.84
CA ASN A 226 20.89 18.20 8.25
C ASN A 226 20.34 17.05 9.08
N LYS A 227 21.21 16.37 9.81
CA LYS A 227 20.82 15.34 10.76
C LYS A 227 20.16 15.98 11.98
N LEU A 228 18.88 15.68 12.21
CA LEU A 228 18.11 16.23 13.32
C LEU A 228 18.05 15.31 14.54
N THR A 229 18.07 13.99 14.31
CA THR A 229 18.01 13.03 15.40
C THR A 229 18.61 11.68 15.01
N THR A 230 19.15 10.98 16.00
CA THR A 230 19.45 9.55 15.92
C THR A 230 18.99 8.92 17.23
N ILE A 231 18.20 7.87 17.12
CA ILE A 231 17.68 7.11 18.28
C ILE A 231 17.90 5.62 18.08
N SER A 232 17.85 4.87 19.17
CA SER A 232 17.77 3.40 19.15
C SER A 232 16.32 2.97 19.37
N ASN A 233 15.78 2.15 18.45
CA ASN A 233 14.46 1.54 18.57
C ASN A 233 14.45 0.16 17.92
N ASN A 234 14.25 -0.88 18.72
CA ASN A 234 14.23 -2.27 18.28
C ASN A 234 12.83 -2.81 17.99
N SER A 235 11.80 -1.96 17.98
CA SER A 235 10.43 -2.35 17.68
C SER A 235 10.23 -2.45 16.16
N GLY A 236 9.60 -3.53 15.68
CA GLY A 236 9.24 -3.69 14.27
C GLY A 236 10.44 -3.56 13.32
N LEU A 237 11.23 -4.63 13.20
CA LEU A 237 12.50 -4.58 12.47
C LEU A 237 12.35 -4.69 10.94
N ARG A 238 11.13 -4.87 10.40
CA ARG A 238 10.90 -5.06 8.96
C ARG A 238 9.53 -4.57 8.51
N GLY A 239 9.41 -4.30 7.22
CA GLY A 239 8.17 -3.90 6.57
C GLY A 239 8.40 -2.98 5.37
N MET A 240 7.30 -2.58 4.74
CA MET A 240 7.29 -1.72 3.56
C MET A 240 7.66 -0.27 3.90
N ALA A 241 8.05 0.47 2.88
CA ALA A 241 8.12 1.92 2.93
C ALA A 241 6.74 2.54 2.66
N PHE A 242 6.56 3.79 3.07
CA PHE A 242 5.37 4.56 2.79
C PHE A 242 5.64 6.06 2.77
N ILE A 243 4.72 6.79 2.16
CA ILE A 243 4.56 8.23 2.31
C ILE A 243 3.14 8.52 2.78
N ALA A 244 2.97 9.59 3.55
CA ALA A 244 1.67 10.00 4.07
C ALA A 244 1.55 11.53 4.08
N SER A 245 0.32 12.02 4.09
CA SER A 245 -0.01 13.44 4.07
C SER A 245 -1.28 13.71 4.84
N THR A 246 -1.47 14.92 5.30
CA THR A 246 -2.78 15.46 5.62
C THR A 246 -3.58 15.73 4.33
N TYR A 247 -4.80 16.26 4.47
CA TYR A 247 -5.71 16.54 3.34
C TYR A 247 -5.42 17.87 2.61
N ASP A 248 -4.23 18.43 2.79
CA ASP A 248 -3.82 19.76 2.33
C ASP A 248 -3.17 19.76 0.94
N ARG A 249 -3.28 18.65 0.17
CA ARG A 249 -2.68 18.50 -1.17
C ARG A 249 -1.17 18.73 -1.20
N ASN A 250 -0.48 18.26 -0.18
CA ASN A 250 0.99 18.27 -0.14
C ASN A 250 1.57 17.44 -1.29
N LEU A 251 2.75 17.83 -1.77
CA LEU A 251 3.40 17.22 -2.92
C LEU A 251 4.64 16.43 -2.50
N PHE A 252 4.93 15.38 -3.27
CA PHE A 252 6.10 14.51 -3.13
C PHE A 252 6.78 14.35 -4.47
N ASP A 253 8.11 14.31 -4.47
CA ASP A 253 8.91 14.12 -5.68
C ASP A 253 10.22 13.41 -5.35
N ASN A 254 10.91 12.87 -6.37
CA ASN A 254 12.23 12.26 -6.24
C ASN A 254 12.32 11.21 -5.11
N ILE A 255 11.30 10.38 -4.97
CA ILE A 255 11.27 9.32 -3.95
C ILE A 255 12.35 8.28 -4.26
N ARG A 256 13.19 7.98 -3.28
CA ARG A 256 14.23 6.95 -3.39
C ARG A 256 14.22 6.02 -2.20
N ILE A 257 14.52 4.77 -2.47
CA ILE A 257 14.77 3.75 -1.45
C ILE A 257 16.06 3.02 -1.82
N GLY A 258 16.91 2.85 -0.86
CA GLY A 258 18.18 2.19 -1.08
C GLY A 258 18.84 1.71 0.21
N PRO A 259 20.02 1.12 0.10
CA PRO A 259 20.80 0.74 1.27
C PRO A 259 21.17 2.00 2.09
N VAL A 260 21.27 1.82 3.41
CA VAL A 260 21.85 2.87 4.26
C VAL A 260 23.31 3.03 3.88
N SER A 261 23.73 4.26 3.58
CA SER A 261 25.12 4.56 3.23
C SER A 261 26.06 4.15 4.37
N PRO A 262 27.25 3.61 4.08
CA PRO A 262 28.30 3.51 5.09
C PRO A 262 28.61 4.90 5.66
N GLN A 263 28.64 5.01 6.97
CA GLN A 263 29.11 6.24 7.66
C GLN A 263 30.61 6.37 7.52
#